data_bfe149fb525335216fe2d3543e924b01
#
_entry.id   bfe149fb525335216fe2d3543e924b01
#
_cell.length_a   1.000
_cell.length_b   1.000
_cell.length_c   1.000
_cell.angle_alpha   90.00
_cell.angle_beta   90.00
_cell.angle_gamma   90.00
#
_symmetry.space_group_name_H-M   'P 1'
#
loop_
_entity.id
_entity.type
_entity.pdbx_description
1 polymer ?
#
loop_
_entity_poly.entity_id
_entity_poly.type
_entity_poly.pdbx_seq_one_letter_code
_entity_poly.pdbx_strand_id
1 'polypeptide(L)'
;MGGFLSLLSGGDTCLCCGGHTIQSPLCRYCQHERLFRWTGREGRCSCCGRELVCEIGVCTTCRTKPLLTHTAQVLPIHGYRLWKKDVLFSWKTAGMRQLSPVLARLMAEFLQKECPELVGVPLVPVPPRKGKVRRQGWDQVQELCRYLQSCHGFQVLPLLERRTAEQQKRLDRRSRLENLGRAYCVDRRRLSKVSIPKRVVLVDDILTTGVTLETCARSLKEAGVEEVYACTLFYVS
;
A
#
# COMPACT_ATOMS: atom_id res chain seq x y z
N MET A 1 -15.54 -7.55 -20.53
CA MET A 1 -16.97 -7.83 -20.85
C MET A 1 -17.96 -7.10 -19.92
N GLY A 2 -17.53 -6.48 -18.80
CA GLY A 2 -18.43 -5.75 -17.88
C GLY A 2 -18.95 -4.39 -18.35
N GLY A 3 -18.21 -3.66 -19.19
CA GLY A 3 -18.56 -2.28 -19.58
C GLY A 3 -19.76 -2.13 -20.53
N PHE A 4 -20.08 -3.17 -21.30
CA PHE A 4 -21.20 -3.09 -22.26
C PHE A 4 -22.58 -3.38 -21.60
N LEU A 5 -22.58 -4.19 -20.54
CA LEU A 5 -23.80 -4.49 -19.76
C LEU A 5 -24.25 -3.32 -18.87
N SER A 6 -23.30 -2.51 -18.36
CA SER A 6 -23.58 -1.33 -17.54
C SER A 6 -24.31 -0.21 -18.32
N LEU A 7 -24.03 -0.08 -19.63
CA LEU A 7 -24.74 0.86 -20.52
C LEU A 7 -26.19 0.46 -20.77
N LEU A 8 -26.50 -0.85 -20.73
CA LEU A 8 -27.85 -1.37 -20.96
C LEU A 8 -28.68 -1.42 -19.67
N SER A 9 -28.05 -1.40 -18.49
CA SER A 9 -28.70 -1.48 -17.17
C SER A 9 -28.84 -0.14 -16.43
N GLY A 10 -28.60 1.00 -17.09
CA GLY A 10 -28.77 2.32 -16.48
C GLY A 10 -27.58 2.84 -15.66
N GLY A 11 -26.40 2.20 -15.80
CA GLY A 11 -25.18 2.60 -15.10
C GLY A 11 -24.99 1.95 -13.74
N ASP A 12 -23.81 2.16 -13.16
CA ASP A 12 -23.44 1.68 -11.82
C ASP A 12 -23.77 2.73 -10.75
N THR A 13 -23.77 2.31 -9.48
CA THR A 13 -23.95 3.20 -8.34
C THR A 13 -22.60 3.59 -7.75
N CYS A 14 -22.38 4.86 -7.51
CA CYS A 14 -21.16 5.36 -6.89
C CYS A 14 -21.00 4.85 -5.45
N LEU A 15 -19.92 4.16 -5.14
CA LEU A 15 -19.61 3.62 -3.82
C LEU A 15 -19.50 4.69 -2.72
N CYS A 16 -19.37 5.98 -3.10
CA CYS A 16 -19.19 7.07 -2.15
C CYS A 16 -20.50 7.82 -1.84
N CYS A 17 -21.29 8.15 -2.86
CA CYS A 17 -22.48 8.99 -2.70
C CYS A 17 -23.79 8.31 -3.08
N GLY A 18 -23.76 7.09 -3.61
CA GLY A 18 -24.94 6.38 -4.10
C GLY A 18 -25.53 6.92 -5.43
N GLY A 19 -24.96 8.01 -5.99
CA GLY A 19 -25.41 8.57 -7.25
C GLY A 19 -24.98 7.76 -8.46
N HIS A 20 -25.62 8.02 -9.61
CA HIS A 20 -25.30 7.32 -10.86
C HIS A 20 -23.86 7.55 -11.32
N THR A 21 -23.23 6.52 -11.84
CA THR A 21 -21.91 6.56 -12.48
C THR A 21 -21.86 5.64 -13.69
N ILE A 22 -21.00 5.95 -14.65
CA ILE A 22 -20.84 5.17 -15.88
C ILE A 22 -19.39 4.67 -15.95
N GLN A 23 -19.20 3.36 -16.10
CA GLN A 23 -17.89 2.71 -16.28
C GLN A 23 -16.89 2.91 -15.13
N SER A 24 -17.30 3.49 -14.01
CA SER A 24 -16.44 3.69 -12.86
C SER A 24 -17.21 3.44 -11.55
N PRO A 25 -16.62 2.76 -10.58
CA PRO A 25 -17.25 2.58 -9.26
C PRO A 25 -17.37 3.86 -8.44
N LEU A 26 -16.76 4.94 -8.89
CA LEU A 26 -16.81 6.27 -8.26
C LEU A 26 -17.14 7.32 -9.32
N CYS A 27 -18.17 8.13 -9.07
CA CYS A 27 -18.49 9.25 -9.96
C CYS A 27 -17.36 10.31 -9.96
N ARG A 28 -17.29 11.12 -11.03
CA ARG A 28 -16.24 12.14 -11.19
C ARG A 28 -16.20 13.11 -10.01
N TYR A 29 -17.36 13.54 -9.52
CA TYR A 29 -17.46 14.42 -8.36
C TYR A 29 -16.79 13.80 -7.12
N CYS A 30 -17.13 12.56 -6.78
CA CYS A 30 -16.53 11.89 -5.61
C CYS A 30 -15.05 11.59 -5.77
N GLN A 31 -14.58 11.33 -7.00
CA GLN A 31 -13.16 11.24 -7.24
C GLN A 31 -12.47 12.58 -6.92
N HIS A 32 -12.91 13.69 -7.52
CA HIS A 32 -12.27 14.99 -7.34
C HIS A 32 -12.46 15.59 -5.95
N GLU A 33 -13.69 15.61 -5.44
CA GLU A 33 -14.02 16.36 -4.24
C GLU A 33 -13.83 15.57 -2.94
N ARG A 34 -13.61 14.26 -3.03
CA ARG A 34 -13.50 13.42 -1.84
C ARG A 34 -12.27 12.50 -1.86
N LEU A 35 -12.04 11.76 -2.94
CA LEU A 35 -10.93 10.81 -3.00
C LEU A 35 -9.59 11.51 -3.23
N PHE A 36 -9.55 12.50 -4.12
CA PHE A 36 -8.33 13.27 -4.44
C PHE A 36 -8.12 14.48 -3.53
N ARG A 37 -8.92 14.63 -2.47
CA ARG A 37 -8.70 15.58 -1.38
C ARG A 37 -8.15 14.83 -0.16
N TRP A 38 -6.86 14.80 -0.04
CA TRP A 38 -6.17 14.32 1.16
C TRP A 38 -5.73 15.49 2.03
N THR A 39 -5.58 15.26 3.32
CA THR A 39 -4.89 16.17 4.21
C THR A 39 -3.40 16.10 3.93
N GLY A 40 -2.72 17.24 3.81
CA GLY A 40 -1.26 17.31 3.64
C GLY A 40 -0.49 16.57 4.73
N ARG A 41 0.84 16.64 4.68
CA ARG A 41 1.70 15.98 5.68
C ARG A 41 1.76 16.74 7.00
N GLU A 42 1.38 18.00 7.02
CA GLU A 42 1.28 18.79 8.25
C GLU A 42 0.24 18.20 9.21
N GLY A 43 0.52 18.24 10.51
CA GLY A 43 -0.36 17.65 11.53
C GLY A 43 -0.43 16.13 11.51
N ARG A 44 0.56 15.45 10.89
CA ARG A 44 0.66 13.99 10.87
C ARG A 44 1.86 13.49 11.67
N CYS A 45 1.74 12.28 12.20
CA CYS A 45 2.84 11.61 12.90
C CYS A 45 4.03 11.41 11.95
N SER A 46 5.21 11.87 12.35
CA SER A 46 6.44 11.74 11.55
C SER A 46 6.87 10.27 11.31
N CYS A 47 6.41 9.32 12.14
CA CYS A 47 6.71 7.90 11.96
C CYS A 47 5.65 7.20 11.11
N CYS A 48 4.39 7.15 11.58
CA CYS A 48 3.34 6.34 10.94
C CYS A 48 2.42 7.13 10.02
N GLY A 49 2.55 8.45 9.93
CA GLY A 49 1.76 9.32 9.04
C GLY A 49 0.27 9.44 9.39
N ARG A 50 -0.19 8.92 10.52
CA ARG A 50 -1.57 9.12 10.99
C ARG A 50 -1.79 10.57 11.38
N GLU A 51 -3.02 11.07 11.19
CA GLU A 51 -3.40 12.41 11.66
C GLU A 51 -3.24 12.50 13.18
N LEU A 52 -2.62 13.58 13.64
CA LEU A 52 -2.49 13.93 15.05
C LEU A 52 -3.70 14.79 15.45
N VAL A 53 -4.30 14.51 16.61
CA VAL A 53 -5.44 15.29 17.12
C VAL A 53 -4.96 16.32 18.16
N CYS A 54 -4.18 15.86 19.13
CA CYS A 54 -3.65 16.69 20.23
C CYS A 54 -2.13 16.51 20.40
N GLU A 55 -1.51 15.57 19.67
CA GLU A 55 -0.09 15.29 19.77
C GLU A 55 0.73 16.18 18.87
N ILE A 56 2.02 16.35 19.20
CA ILE A 56 2.99 17.11 18.41
C ILE A 56 4.07 16.15 17.90
N GLY A 57 4.30 16.17 16.59
CA GLY A 57 5.36 15.43 15.92
C GLY A 57 5.15 13.92 15.83
N VAL A 58 4.98 13.22 16.97
CA VAL A 58 4.85 11.76 17.03
C VAL A 58 3.61 11.37 17.85
N CYS A 59 2.78 10.47 17.30
CA CYS A 59 1.57 10.01 18.00
C CYS A 59 1.91 9.14 19.23
N THR A 60 0.97 9.07 20.17
CA THR A 60 1.12 8.29 21.41
C THR A 60 1.53 6.84 21.14
N THR A 61 0.93 6.18 20.16
CA THR A 61 1.27 4.79 19.80
C THR A 61 2.73 4.64 19.38
N CYS A 62 3.23 5.53 18.52
CA CYS A 62 4.63 5.46 18.07
C CYS A 62 5.64 5.82 19.18
N ARG A 63 5.25 6.66 20.14
CA ARG A 63 6.07 6.97 21.31
C ARG A 63 6.15 5.81 22.31
N THR A 64 5.01 5.18 22.60
CA THR A 64 4.93 4.14 23.64
C THR A 64 5.34 2.76 23.14
N LYS A 65 5.11 2.48 21.85
CA LYS A 65 5.43 1.19 21.23
C LYS A 65 6.02 1.44 19.83
N PRO A 66 7.30 1.84 19.74
CA PRO A 66 7.94 2.10 18.45
C PRO A 66 8.07 0.79 17.66
N LEU A 67 7.17 0.56 16.71
CA LEU A 67 7.16 -0.61 15.83
C LEU A 67 7.93 -0.37 14.52
N LEU A 68 8.00 0.89 14.09
CA LEU A 68 8.60 1.28 12.80
C LEU A 68 10.04 1.75 13.04
N THR A 69 10.96 0.79 13.20
CA THR A 69 12.38 1.04 13.48
C THR A 69 13.27 0.97 12.24
N HIS A 70 12.86 0.19 11.23
CA HIS A 70 13.54 0.06 9.94
C HIS A 70 12.87 0.88 8.84
N THR A 71 11.64 1.36 9.09
CA THR A 71 10.89 2.23 8.17
C THR A 71 11.14 3.68 8.55
N ALA A 72 11.73 4.48 7.65
CA ALA A 72 12.02 5.89 7.90
C ALA A 72 10.73 6.69 8.14
N GLN A 73 9.72 6.48 7.30
CA GLN A 73 8.39 7.10 7.44
C GLN A 73 7.33 6.30 6.70
N VAL A 74 6.12 6.24 7.24
CA VAL A 74 4.94 5.76 6.52
C VAL A 74 4.10 6.96 6.07
N LEU A 75 3.64 6.90 4.83
CA LEU A 75 2.90 7.95 4.12
C LEU A 75 1.52 7.42 3.73
N PRO A 76 0.58 7.29 4.68
CA PRO A 76 -0.77 6.84 4.37
C PRO A 76 -1.60 8.00 3.82
N ILE A 77 -2.40 7.77 2.78
CA ILE A 77 -3.16 8.82 2.12
C ILE A 77 -4.42 9.17 2.91
N HIS A 78 -5.24 8.18 3.23
CA HIS A 78 -6.54 8.38 3.85
C HIS A 78 -6.79 7.55 5.10
N GLY A 79 -7.52 8.12 6.07
CA GLY A 79 -8.10 7.34 7.16
C GLY A 79 -9.14 6.32 6.66
N TYR A 80 -9.10 5.09 7.17
CA TYR A 80 -10.03 4.01 6.84
C TYR A 80 -11.38 4.22 7.56
N ARG A 81 -12.16 5.18 7.06
CA ARG A 81 -13.45 5.60 7.66
C ARG A 81 -14.53 5.77 6.60
N LEU A 82 -15.79 5.63 6.99
CA LEU A 82 -16.97 5.88 6.14
C LEU A 82 -16.90 5.11 4.80
N TRP A 83 -17.32 5.71 3.73
CA TRP A 83 -17.32 5.17 2.37
C TRP A 83 -15.95 4.65 1.87
N LYS A 84 -14.85 5.08 2.49
CA LYS A 84 -13.50 4.58 2.17
C LYS A 84 -13.33 3.11 2.56
N LYS A 85 -14.11 2.63 3.56
CA LYS A 85 -14.20 1.21 3.90
C LYS A 85 -14.81 0.42 2.76
N ASP A 86 -15.88 0.95 2.16
CA ASP A 86 -16.59 0.31 1.06
C ASP A 86 -15.72 0.27 -0.21
N VAL A 87 -14.96 1.33 -0.49
CA VAL A 87 -13.98 1.36 -1.59
C VAL A 87 -12.92 0.26 -1.41
N LEU A 88 -12.28 0.19 -0.23
CA LEU A 88 -11.25 -0.82 0.02
C LEU A 88 -11.84 -2.23 0.01
N PHE A 89 -13.00 -2.45 0.61
CA PHE A 89 -13.69 -3.74 0.63
C PHE A 89 -14.06 -4.20 -0.78
N SER A 90 -14.68 -3.33 -1.57
CA SER A 90 -15.07 -3.62 -2.95
C SER A 90 -13.86 -3.94 -3.82
N TRP A 91 -12.77 -3.19 -3.65
CA TRP A 91 -11.53 -3.46 -4.38
C TRP A 91 -10.85 -4.77 -3.94
N LYS A 92 -10.65 -4.95 -2.64
CA LYS A 92 -9.85 -6.04 -2.08
C LYS A 92 -10.59 -7.37 -2.02
N THR A 93 -11.89 -7.34 -1.70
CA THR A 93 -12.69 -8.53 -1.37
C THR A 93 -13.71 -8.86 -2.46
N ALA A 94 -14.46 -7.86 -2.94
CA ALA A 94 -15.41 -8.07 -4.04
C ALA A 94 -14.74 -8.10 -5.42
N GLY A 95 -13.43 -7.82 -5.51
CA GLY A 95 -12.67 -7.95 -6.76
C GLY A 95 -13.00 -6.88 -7.80
N MET A 96 -13.47 -5.70 -7.37
CA MET A 96 -13.83 -4.59 -8.25
C MET A 96 -12.56 -3.90 -8.79
N ARG A 97 -11.95 -4.53 -9.80
CA ARG A 97 -10.65 -4.13 -10.37
C ARG A 97 -10.68 -2.77 -11.06
N GLN A 98 -11.87 -2.29 -11.46
CA GLN A 98 -12.03 -0.93 -12.01
C GLN A 98 -11.58 0.17 -11.04
N LEU A 99 -11.44 -0.11 -9.74
CA LEU A 99 -10.87 0.80 -8.76
C LEU A 99 -9.34 0.92 -8.89
N SER A 100 -8.66 -0.10 -9.43
CA SER A 100 -7.19 -0.11 -9.47
C SER A 100 -6.56 1.08 -10.19
N PRO A 101 -7.01 1.50 -11.39
CA PRO A 101 -6.45 2.67 -12.06
C PRO A 101 -6.73 3.99 -11.31
N VAL A 102 -7.91 4.11 -10.66
CA VAL A 102 -8.26 5.30 -9.87
C VAL A 102 -7.39 5.42 -8.63
N LEU A 103 -7.18 4.30 -7.93
CA LEU A 103 -6.34 4.25 -6.72
C LEU A 103 -4.84 4.40 -7.06
N ALA A 104 -4.40 3.91 -8.22
CA ALA A 104 -3.04 4.13 -8.70
C ALA A 104 -2.79 5.61 -9.01
N ARG A 105 -3.73 6.26 -9.69
CA ARG A 105 -3.67 7.70 -9.93
C ARG A 105 -3.65 8.49 -8.61
N LEU A 106 -4.49 8.13 -7.64
CA LEU A 106 -4.47 8.75 -6.30
C LEU A 106 -3.09 8.67 -5.66
N MET A 107 -2.49 7.48 -5.63
CA MET A 107 -1.16 7.28 -5.02
C MET A 107 -0.07 8.02 -5.80
N ALA A 108 -0.13 8.03 -7.14
CA ALA A 108 0.80 8.75 -7.99
C ALA A 108 0.77 10.26 -7.72
N GLU A 109 -0.42 10.86 -7.73
CA GLU A 109 -0.58 12.29 -7.46
C GLU A 109 -0.15 12.66 -6.04
N PHE A 110 -0.46 11.81 -5.05
CA PHE A 110 -0.02 12.03 -3.67
C PHE A 110 1.51 12.00 -3.55
N LEU A 111 2.17 10.98 -4.10
CA LEU A 111 3.64 10.88 -4.05
C LEU A 111 4.31 12.05 -4.77
N GLN A 112 3.80 12.46 -5.92
CA GLN A 112 4.37 13.57 -6.69
C GLN A 112 4.18 14.94 -6.01
N LYS A 113 3.03 15.17 -5.37
CA LYS A 113 2.71 16.47 -4.76
C LYS A 113 3.21 16.62 -3.33
N GLU A 114 3.05 15.56 -2.52
CA GLU A 114 3.34 15.61 -1.08
C GLU A 114 4.75 15.09 -0.72
N CYS A 115 5.37 14.34 -1.62
CA CYS A 115 6.65 13.67 -1.36
C CYS A 115 7.65 13.89 -2.51
N PRO A 116 7.95 15.15 -2.90
CA PRO A 116 8.85 15.43 -4.03
C PRO A 116 10.25 14.84 -3.82
N GLU A 117 10.68 14.63 -2.57
CA GLU A 117 11.93 13.97 -2.19
C GLU A 117 11.99 12.49 -2.54
N LEU A 118 10.83 11.88 -2.84
CA LEU A 118 10.69 10.48 -3.24
C LEU A 118 10.47 10.30 -4.74
N VAL A 119 10.44 11.38 -5.52
CA VAL A 119 10.33 11.30 -6.98
C VAL A 119 11.56 10.57 -7.53
N GLY A 120 11.33 9.56 -8.39
CA GLY A 120 12.39 8.71 -8.93
C GLY A 120 12.86 7.57 -8.00
N VAL A 121 12.40 7.54 -6.75
CA VAL A 121 12.66 6.42 -5.83
C VAL A 121 11.83 5.21 -6.25
N PRO A 122 12.42 4.01 -6.43
CA PRO A 122 11.68 2.85 -6.88
C PRO A 122 10.66 2.36 -5.84
N LEU A 123 9.51 1.90 -6.34
CA LEU A 123 8.44 1.32 -5.56
C LEU A 123 8.66 -0.18 -5.38
N VAL A 124 8.48 -0.69 -4.17
CA VAL A 124 8.56 -2.12 -3.84
C VAL A 124 7.20 -2.60 -3.33
N PRO A 125 6.46 -3.41 -4.09
CA PRO A 125 5.18 -3.93 -3.63
C PRO A 125 5.36 -4.90 -2.46
N VAL A 126 4.52 -4.75 -1.43
CA VAL A 126 4.38 -5.77 -0.38
C VAL A 126 3.80 -7.03 -1.00
N PRO A 127 4.48 -8.19 -0.90
CA PRO A 127 4.03 -9.40 -1.59
C PRO A 127 2.77 -10.00 -0.94
N PRO A 128 1.85 -10.57 -1.74
CA PRO A 128 0.63 -11.17 -1.27
C PRO A 128 0.87 -12.42 -0.42
N ARG A 129 -0.17 -12.84 0.31
CA ARG A 129 -0.18 -14.16 0.95
C ARG A 129 -0.06 -15.26 -0.11
N LYS A 130 0.77 -16.28 0.13
CA LYS A 130 0.89 -17.43 -0.76
C LYS A 130 -0.48 -18.06 -1.06
N GLY A 131 -0.71 -18.38 -2.32
CA GLY A 131 -1.98 -18.93 -2.79
C GLY A 131 -3.09 -17.91 -3.01
N LYS A 132 -2.93 -16.64 -2.61
CA LYS A 132 -3.93 -15.60 -2.89
C LYS A 132 -4.15 -15.42 -4.38
N VAL A 133 -3.08 -15.17 -5.13
CA VAL A 133 -3.13 -14.99 -6.58
C VAL A 133 -3.71 -16.23 -7.27
N ARG A 134 -3.33 -17.45 -6.82
CA ARG A 134 -3.88 -18.69 -7.38
C ARG A 134 -5.38 -18.86 -7.12
N ARG A 135 -5.89 -18.39 -5.96
CA ARG A 135 -7.31 -18.49 -5.61
C ARG A 135 -8.17 -17.37 -6.20
N GLN A 136 -7.66 -16.15 -6.21
CA GLN A 136 -8.40 -14.94 -6.61
C GLN A 136 -8.06 -14.49 -8.04
N GLY A 137 -7.02 -15.08 -8.67
CA GLY A 137 -6.55 -14.68 -10.01
C GLY A 137 -5.74 -13.38 -10.03
N TRP A 138 -5.67 -12.62 -8.94
CA TRP A 138 -5.01 -11.33 -8.87
C TRP A 138 -4.62 -10.93 -7.45
N ASP A 139 -3.79 -9.89 -7.35
CA ASP A 139 -3.48 -9.21 -6.09
C ASP A 139 -3.58 -7.69 -6.27
N GLN A 140 -4.26 -7.04 -5.32
CA GLN A 140 -4.55 -5.61 -5.42
C GLN A 140 -3.30 -4.73 -5.41
N VAL A 141 -2.29 -5.07 -4.60
CA VAL A 141 -1.06 -4.26 -4.50
C VAL A 141 -0.19 -4.44 -5.75
N GLN A 142 -0.09 -5.67 -6.26
CA GLN A 142 0.62 -5.93 -7.52
C GLN A 142 -0.06 -5.23 -8.69
N GLU A 143 -1.38 -5.24 -8.76
CA GLU A 143 -2.12 -4.56 -9.81
C GLU A 143 -2.00 -3.03 -9.69
N LEU A 144 -2.07 -2.48 -8.47
CA LEU A 144 -1.81 -1.07 -8.20
C LEU A 144 -0.44 -0.65 -8.73
N CYS A 145 0.61 -1.40 -8.37
CA CYS A 145 1.98 -1.13 -8.82
C CYS A 145 2.14 -1.26 -10.34
N ARG A 146 1.41 -2.18 -10.99
CA ARG A 146 1.39 -2.28 -12.45
C ARG A 146 0.85 -1.01 -13.10
N TYR A 147 -0.24 -0.42 -12.59
CA TYR A 147 -0.76 0.85 -13.08
C TYR A 147 0.17 2.02 -12.76
N LEU A 148 0.78 2.05 -11.57
CA LEU A 148 1.80 3.06 -11.23
C LEU A 148 2.97 3.02 -12.23
N GLN A 149 3.40 1.84 -12.63
CA GLN A 149 4.48 1.69 -13.61
C GLN A 149 4.00 2.06 -15.03
N SER A 150 2.90 1.48 -15.51
CA SER A 150 2.50 1.60 -16.92
C SER A 150 1.86 2.95 -17.27
N CYS A 151 1.17 3.60 -16.32
CA CYS A 151 0.40 4.82 -16.56
C CYS A 151 1.01 6.07 -15.91
N HIS A 152 1.86 5.89 -14.89
CA HIS A 152 2.40 7.03 -14.12
C HIS A 152 3.93 7.07 -14.08
N GLY A 153 4.62 6.17 -14.79
CA GLY A 153 6.07 6.20 -14.99
C GLY A 153 6.93 5.83 -13.78
N PHE A 154 6.33 5.27 -12.72
CA PHE A 154 7.10 4.83 -11.57
C PHE A 154 7.92 3.58 -11.88
N GLN A 155 9.15 3.52 -11.39
CA GLN A 155 9.93 2.28 -11.40
C GLN A 155 9.39 1.34 -10.31
N VAL A 156 9.03 0.11 -10.68
CA VAL A 156 8.56 -0.92 -9.74
C VAL A 156 9.54 -2.07 -9.68
N LEU A 157 10.04 -2.35 -8.49
CA LEU A 157 10.99 -3.43 -8.22
C LEU A 157 10.35 -4.45 -7.24
N PRO A 158 9.83 -5.58 -7.70
CA PRO A 158 9.23 -6.59 -6.83
C PRO A 158 10.31 -7.44 -6.13
N LEU A 159 11.08 -6.80 -5.24
CA LEU A 159 12.25 -7.37 -4.56
C LEU A 159 11.90 -8.35 -3.44
N LEU A 160 10.66 -8.33 -2.95
CA LEU A 160 10.24 -9.10 -1.79
C LEU A 160 9.44 -10.34 -2.17
N GLU A 161 9.59 -11.39 -1.38
CA GLU A 161 8.72 -12.55 -1.39
C GLU A 161 8.24 -12.90 0.03
N ARG A 162 7.08 -13.56 0.13
CA ARG A 162 6.58 -14.05 1.39
C ARG A 162 7.00 -15.49 1.60
N ARG A 163 7.62 -15.82 2.75
CA ARG A 163 8.03 -17.17 3.12
C ARG A 163 6.81 -18.09 3.34
N THR A 164 6.97 -19.37 3.06
CA THR A 164 5.97 -20.40 3.39
C THR A 164 6.02 -20.75 4.87
N ALA A 165 4.92 -21.35 5.37
CA ALA A 165 4.89 -21.95 6.70
C ALA A 165 5.96 -23.05 6.88
N GLU A 166 6.29 -23.79 5.83
CA GLU A 166 7.36 -24.80 5.84
C GLU A 166 8.75 -24.19 5.95
N GLN A 167 9.01 -23.10 5.23
CA GLN A 167 10.25 -22.34 5.36
C GLN A 167 10.36 -21.67 6.73
N GLN A 168 9.24 -21.32 7.37
CA GLN A 168 9.20 -20.82 8.74
C GLN A 168 9.42 -21.92 9.79
N LYS A 169 8.96 -23.15 9.55
CA LYS A 169 9.16 -24.30 10.46
C LYS A 169 10.61 -24.80 10.51
N ARG A 170 11.38 -24.62 9.43
CA ARG A 170 12.82 -24.99 9.37
C ARG A 170 13.73 -24.04 10.16
N LEU A 171 13.21 -22.89 10.59
CA LEU A 171 13.90 -21.98 11.48
C LEU A 171 13.65 -22.43 12.91
N ASP A 172 14.75 -22.71 13.64
CA ASP A 172 14.80 -23.35 14.94
C ASP A 172 13.84 -22.75 16.02
N ARG A 173 13.48 -23.56 17.01
CA ARG A 173 12.53 -23.27 18.09
C ARG A 173 12.85 -22.00 18.90
N ARG A 174 14.14 -21.59 18.95
CA ARG A 174 14.62 -20.38 19.64
C ARG A 174 14.21 -19.10 18.92
N SER A 175 13.97 -19.17 17.62
CA SER A 175 13.56 -18.05 16.75
C SER A 175 12.04 -17.85 16.67
N ARG A 176 11.20 -18.63 17.37
CA ARG A 176 9.73 -18.51 17.31
C ARG A 176 9.19 -17.20 17.91
N LEU A 177 9.86 -16.63 18.91
CA LEU A 177 9.51 -15.32 19.50
C LEU A 177 10.03 -14.17 18.61
N GLU A 178 11.15 -14.39 17.90
CA GLU A 178 11.68 -13.47 16.89
C GLU A 178 10.99 -13.64 15.52
N ASN A 179 10.28 -14.74 15.28
CA ASN A 179 9.78 -15.21 14.00
C ASN A 179 8.50 -14.54 13.49
N LEU A 180 7.79 -13.74 14.25
CA LEU A 180 6.80 -12.81 13.71
C LEU A 180 7.44 -11.81 12.72
N GLY A 181 8.76 -11.62 12.83
CA GLY A 181 9.53 -10.70 12.01
C GLY A 181 10.16 -11.28 10.74
N ARG A 182 9.98 -12.56 10.39
CA ARG A 182 10.61 -13.19 9.21
C ARG A 182 9.62 -13.73 8.18
N ALA A 183 8.39 -13.21 8.18
CA ALA A 183 7.37 -13.60 7.23
C ALA A 183 7.70 -13.19 5.78
N TYR A 184 8.53 -12.17 5.61
CA TYR A 184 8.97 -11.63 4.33
C TYR A 184 10.48 -11.75 4.19
N CYS A 185 10.98 -11.90 2.98
CA CYS A 185 12.40 -11.89 2.67
C CYS A 185 12.65 -11.33 1.27
N VAL A 186 13.88 -10.93 1.01
CA VAL A 186 14.27 -10.49 -0.32
C VAL A 186 14.40 -11.68 -1.25
N ASP A 187 13.81 -11.57 -2.43
CA ASP A 187 14.01 -12.51 -3.55
C ASP A 187 15.40 -12.29 -4.14
N ARG A 188 16.35 -13.13 -3.73
CA ARG A 188 17.75 -13.03 -4.16
C ARG A 188 17.92 -13.13 -5.68
N ARG A 189 17.05 -13.87 -6.38
CA ARG A 189 17.11 -14.02 -7.84
C ARG A 189 16.74 -12.72 -8.54
N ARG A 190 15.81 -11.96 -7.98
CA ARG A 190 15.42 -10.64 -8.51
C ARG A 190 16.45 -9.58 -8.12
N LEU A 191 16.92 -9.63 -6.89
CA LEU A 191 17.94 -8.69 -6.40
C LEU A 191 19.24 -8.78 -7.22
N SER A 192 19.67 -9.98 -7.61
CA SER A 192 20.90 -10.16 -8.42
C SER A 192 20.82 -9.56 -9.84
N LYS A 193 19.62 -9.18 -10.29
CA LYS A 193 19.38 -8.58 -11.62
C LYS A 193 19.34 -7.05 -11.61
N VAL A 194 19.41 -6.44 -10.45
CA VAL A 194 19.33 -4.98 -10.29
C VAL A 194 20.40 -4.50 -9.33
N SER A 195 20.89 -3.27 -9.51
CA SER A 195 21.69 -2.61 -8.48
C SER A 195 20.81 -2.33 -7.26
N ILE A 196 21.32 -2.59 -6.06
CA ILE A 196 20.58 -2.36 -4.82
C ILE A 196 20.30 -0.85 -4.71
N PRO A 197 19.04 -0.42 -4.70
CA PRO A 197 18.71 0.98 -4.57
C PRO A 197 19.01 1.47 -3.15
N LYS A 198 19.55 2.67 -3.01
CA LYS A 198 19.78 3.28 -1.70
C LYS A 198 18.47 3.55 -0.96
N ARG A 199 17.45 4.02 -1.68
CA ARG A 199 16.13 4.35 -1.16
C ARG A 199 15.05 3.56 -1.90
N VAL A 200 14.01 3.17 -1.18
CA VAL A 200 12.81 2.53 -1.76
C VAL A 200 11.54 3.01 -1.05
N VAL A 201 10.41 2.91 -1.75
CA VAL A 201 9.08 3.12 -1.17
C VAL A 201 8.33 1.79 -1.21
N LEU A 202 8.05 1.21 -0.05
CA LEU A 202 7.13 0.07 0.08
C LEU A 202 5.70 0.52 -0.26
N VAL A 203 4.98 -0.30 -1.03
CA VAL A 203 3.59 -0.05 -1.39
C VAL A 203 2.70 -1.12 -0.78
N ASP A 204 1.67 -0.70 -0.01
CA ASP A 204 0.63 -1.59 0.53
C ASP A 204 -0.75 -0.92 0.40
N ASP A 205 -1.82 -1.68 0.62
CA ASP A 205 -3.19 -1.17 0.55
C ASP A 205 -3.60 -0.42 1.83
N ILE A 206 -3.23 -0.92 3.01
CA ILE A 206 -3.67 -0.37 4.28
C ILE A 206 -2.64 -0.53 5.41
N LEU A 207 -2.38 0.55 6.10
CA LEU A 207 -1.64 0.54 7.36
C LEU A 207 -2.59 0.17 8.51
N THR A 208 -2.37 -0.98 9.14
CA THR A 208 -3.05 -1.37 10.38
C THR A 208 -2.12 -1.18 11.58
N THR A 209 -1.36 -2.19 11.95
CA THR A 209 -0.36 -2.12 13.03
C THR A 209 1.01 -1.67 12.56
N GLY A 210 1.31 -1.76 11.27
CA GLY A 210 2.63 -1.49 10.71
C GLY A 210 3.58 -2.69 10.67
N VAL A 211 3.24 -3.81 11.32
CA VAL A 211 4.10 -5.00 11.41
C VAL A 211 4.51 -5.54 10.03
N THR A 212 3.61 -5.53 9.06
CA THR A 212 3.91 -5.96 7.69
C THR A 212 4.98 -5.08 7.05
N LEU A 213 4.80 -3.76 7.11
CA LEU A 213 5.73 -2.79 6.54
C LEU A 213 7.09 -2.87 7.22
N GLU A 214 7.11 -2.94 8.54
CA GLU A 214 8.34 -3.04 9.32
C GLU A 214 9.12 -4.32 9.02
N THR A 215 8.42 -5.45 8.87
CA THR A 215 9.06 -6.71 8.49
C THR A 215 9.67 -6.67 7.08
N CYS A 216 8.95 -6.05 6.13
CA CYS A 216 9.45 -5.83 4.78
C CYS A 216 10.65 -4.87 4.78
N ALA A 217 10.57 -3.76 5.52
CA ALA A 217 11.62 -2.78 5.64
C ALA A 217 12.90 -3.38 6.21
N ARG A 218 12.79 -4.16 7.29
CA ARG A 218 13.93 -4.87 7.88
C ARG A 218 14.62 -5.77 6.86
N SER A 219 13.86 -6.57 6.10
CA SER A 219 14.43 -7.46 5.08
C SER A 219 15.15 -6.70 3.97
N LEU A 220 14.65 -5.53 3.58
CA LEU A 220 15.31 -4.66 2.60
C LEU A 220 16.57 -4.02 3.14
N LYS A 221 16.56 -3.56 4.41
CA LYS A 221 17.73 -3.04 5.12
C LYS A 221 18.85 -4.10 5.25
N GLU A 222 18.47 -5.32 5.64
CA GLU A 222 19.41 -6.48 5.71
C GLU A 222 20.02 -6.82 4.34
N ALA A 223 19.34 -6.46 3.24
CA ALA A 223 19.84 -6.63 1.87
C ALA A 223 20.66 -5.44 1.34
N GLY A 224 20.85 -4.38 2.14
CA GLY A 224 21.68 -3.24 1.78
C GLY A 224 20.94 -1.97 1.35
N VAL A 225 19.61 -1.92 1.44
CA VAL A 225 18.86 -0.68 1.23
C VAL A 225 19.10 0.27 2.41
N GLU A 226 19.50 1.52 2.13
CA GLU A 226 19.84 2.50 3.17
C GLU A 226 18.59 3.12 3.82
N GLU A 227 17.56 3.47 3.04
CA GLU A 227 16.33 4.09 3.54
C GLU A 227 15.08 3.42 2.95
N VAL A 228 14.13 3.10 3.81
CA VAL A 228 12.86 2.49 3.42
C VAL A 228 11.72 3.39 3.87
N TYR A 229 11.01 3.95 2.92
CA TYR A 229 9.74 4.61 3.12
C TYR A 229 8.59 3.63 2.84
N ALA A 230 7.37 3.96 3.25
CA ALA A 230 6.21 3.19 2.88
C ALA A 230 5.05 4.12 2.51
N CYS A 231 4.30 3.78 1.46
CA CYS A 231 3.07 4.48 1.08
C CYS A 231 1.89 3.50 1.10
N THR A 232 0.78 3.90 1.73
CA THR A 232 -0.45 3.11 1.77
C THR A 232 -1.64 3.98 1.39
N LEU A 233 -2.65 3.39 0.74
CA LEU A 233 -3.86 4.10 0.39
C LEU A 233 -4.66 4.50 1.63
N PHE A 234 -4.69 3.60 2.63
CA PHE A 234 -5.48 3.80 3.83
C PHE A 234 -4.70 3.50 5.11
N TYR A 235 -5.19 4.03 6.23
CA TYR A 235 -4.73 3.66 7.57
C TYR A 235 -5.92 3.49 8.53
N VAL A 236 -5.80 2.54 9.46
CA VAL A 236 -6.72 2.37 10.57
C VAL A 236 -6.25 3.24 11.73
N SER A 237 -7.12 4.14 12.19
CA SER A 237 -6.90 5.00 13.37
C SER A 237 -7.27 4.29 14.64
#